data_81b8d5438090d30defa46aee4b7be03e
#
_entry.id   81b8d5438090d30defa46aee4b7be03e
#
_cell.length_a   1.000
_cell.length_b   1.000
_cell.length_c   1.000
_cell.angle_alpha   90.00
_cell.angle_beta   90.00
_cell.angle_gamma   90.00
#
_symmetry.space_group_name_H-M   'P 1'
#
loop_
_entity.id
_entity.type
_entity.pdbx_description
1 polymer ?
#
loop_
_entity_poly.entity_id
_entity_poly.type
_entity_poly.pdbx_seq_one_letter_code
_entity_poly.pdbx_strand_id
1 'polypeptide(L)'
;MCSQETYTIDLKGLTEDLTVQDYNLDDEFFRALDGSQLEHGVLHVSVSIRKMTGFFDLQFHTVGSVTISCDRCLDDMEQPIEADNHLVVKLGDTYSEDDDTVTVDENEGILDLSWFIYEFIMLAIPIKHVHAPGKCNSAMTQKLEELSGAVRSSEEEAQAIDPRWEKLLKLKVKSEK
;
A
#
# COMPACT_ATOMS: atom_id res chain seq x y z
N MET A 1 -23.62 -3.06 -12.67
CA MET A 1 -23.10 -4.45 -12.69
C MET A 1 -21.74 -4.35 -13.34
N CYS A 2 -20.75 -3.99 -12.56
CA CYS A 2 -19.38 -3.84 -13.04
C CYS A 2 -18.65 -5.18 -12.93
N SER A 3 -17.89 -5.50 -13.91
CA SER A 3 -17.34 -6.80 -14.26
C SER A 3 -16.20 -7.19 -13.31
N GLN A 4 -16.52 -7.85 -12.21
CA GLN A 4 -15.54 -8.62 -11.43
C GLN A 4 -14.85 -9.71 -12.28
N GLU A 5 -15.48 -10.10 -13.40
CA GLU A 5 -14.92 -11.07 -14.35
C GLU A 5 -13.64 -10.59 -15.05
N THR A 6 -13.33 -9.29 -14.99
CA THR A 6 -12.18 -8.72 -15.72
C THR A 6 -10.83 -9.01 -15.04
N TYR A 7 -10.80 -9.25 -13.74
CA TYR A 7 -9.58 -9.45 -12.93
C TYR A 7 -9.40 -10.90 -12.45
N THR A 8 -10.09 -11.84 -13.07
CA THR A 8 -10.02 -13.26 -12.73
C THR A 8 -9.12 -14.02 -13.71
N ILE A 9 -8.40 -15.01 -13.19
CA ILE A 9 -7.52 -15.88 -13.97
C ILE A 9 -8.01 -17.33 -13.82
N ASP A 10 -8.22 -18.03 -14.94
CA ASP A 10 -8.41 -19.47 -14.96
C ASP A 10 -7.03 -20.16 -15.01
N LEU A 11 -6.54 -20.60 -13.86
CA LEU A 11 -5.25 -21.26 -13.71
C LEU A 11 -5.20 -22.63 -14.41
N LYS A 12 -6.35 -23.31 -14.54
CA LYS A 12 -6.45 -24.62 -15.20
C LYS A 12 -6.43 -24.50 -16.72
N GLY A 13 -6.98 -23.40 -17.23
CA GLY A 13 -6.99 -23.08 -18.65
C GLY A 13 -5.63 -22.64 -19.21
N LEU A 14 -4.63 -22.37 -18.36
CA LEU A 14 -3.31 -21.97 -18.81
C LEU A 14 -2.59 -23.12 -19.49
N THR A 15 -2.34 -22.95 -20.79
CA THR A 15 -1.66 -23.94 -21.63
C THR A 15 -0.17 -23.69 -21.78
N GLU A 16 0.27 -22.44 -21.58
CA GLU A 16 1.64 -22.00 -21.71
C GLU A 16 2.34 -21.98 -20.34
N ASP A 17 3.64 -22.22 -20.34
CA ASP A 17 4.47 -22.18 -19.13
C ASP A 17 4.62 -20.76 -18.57
N LEU A 18 4.49 -19.75 -19.42
CA LEU A 18 4.50 -18.32 -19.08
C LEU A 18 3.38 -17.59 -19.80
N THR A 19 2.49 -16.98 -19.06
CA THR A 19 1.43 -16.13 -19.56
C THR A 19 1.57 -14.75 -18.97
N VAL A 20 1.40 -13.69 -19.76
CA VAL A 20 1.39 -12.31 -19.28
C VAL A 20 0.00 -11.71 -19.54
N GLN A 21 -0.55 -11.06 -18.51
CA GLN A 21 -1.81 -10.34 -18.60
C GLN A 21 -1.63 -8.92 -18.11
N ASP A 22 -2.17 -7.97 -18.87
CA ASP A 22 -2.08 -6.55 -18.57
C ASP A 22 -3.44 -5.99 -18.18
N TYR A 23 -3.48 -5.23 -17.09
CA TYR A 23 -4.69 -4.60 -16.57
C TYR A 23 -4.49 -3.09 -16.48
N ASN A 24 -5.50 -2.33 -16.92
CA ASN A 24 -5.57 -0.91 -16.70
C ASN A 24 -6.60 -0.64 -15.61
N LEU A 25 -6.15 -0.02 -14.54
CA LEU A 25 -6.99 0.34 -13.41
C LEU A 25 -7.35 1.82 -13.50
N ASP A 26 -8.60 2.09 -13.26
CA ASP A 26 -9.17 3.43 -13.20
C ASP A 26 -10.02 3.59 -11.94
N ASP A 27 -10.70 4.73 -11.82
CA ASP A 27 -11.58 5.03 -10.69
C ASP A 27 -12.71 4.00 -10.51
N GLU A 28 -13.15 3.31 -11.59
CA GLU A 28 -14.20 2.29 -11.49
C GLU A 28 -13.72 1.06 -10.74
N PHE A 29 -12.45 0.68 -10.93
CA PHE A 29 -11.82 -0.42 -10.19
C PHE A 29 -11.88 -0.17 -8.69
N PHE A 30 -11.44 1.01 -8.23
CA PHE A 30 -11.41 1.34 -6.80
C PHE A 30 -12.80 1.42 -6.19
N ARG A 31 -13.77 1.98 -6.92
CA ARG A 31 -15.17 2.07 -6.45
C ARG A 31 -15.90 0.73 -6.43
N ALA A 32 -15.47 -0.22 -7.24
CA ALA A 32 -16.07 -1.56 -7.29
C ALA A 32 -15.62 -2.46 -6.12
N LEU A 33 -14.50 -2.13 -5.47
CA LEU A 33 -13.97 -2.89 -4.34
C LEU A 33 -14.62 -2.45 -3.03
N ASP A 34 -15.33 -3.37 -2.38
CA ASP A 34 -15.88 -3.14 -1.06
C ASP A 34 -14.77 -2.92 -0.03
N GLY A 35 -14.80 -1.77 0.66
CA GLY A 35 -13.80 -1.42 1.67
C GLY A 35 -12.55 -0.71 1.13
N SER A 36 -12.50 -0.37 -0.16
CA SER A 36 -11.43 0.46 -0.72
C SER A 36 -11.36 1.80 0.00
N GLN A 37 -10.15 2.20 0.37
CA GLN A 37 -9.83 3.54 0.90
C GLN A 37 -9.40 4.51 -0.22
N LEU A 38 -9.12 3.97 -1.42
CA LEU A 38 -8.78 4.73 -2.60
C LEU A 38 -10.04 4.90 -3.47
N GLU A 39 -10.27 6.12 -3.95
CA GLU A 39 -11.39 6.44 -4.83
C GLU A 39 -10.91 6.76 -6.25
N HIS A 40 -9.68 7.24 -6.39
CA HIS A 40 -9.13 7.75 -7.64
C HIS A 40 -7.71 7.25 -7.89
N GLY A 41 -7.47 6.79 -9.10
CA GLY A 41 -6.14 6.38 -9.54
C GLY A 41 -6.14 5.93 -10.99
N VAL A 42 -4.96 6.02 -11.61
CA VAL A 42 -4.70 5.49 -12.95
C VAL A 42 -3.41 4.69 -12.89
N LEU A 43 -3.54 3.37 -12.99
CA LEU A 43 -2.41 2.46 -12.92
C LEU A 43 -2.48 1.42 -14.03
N HIS A 44 -1.30 0.94 -14.38
CA HIS A 44 -1.11 -0.21 -15.26
C HIS A 44 -0.46 -1.33 -14.45
N VAL A 45 -1.05 -2.52 -14.48
CA VAL A 45 -0.56 -3.71 -13.78
C VAL A 45 -0.30 -4.79 -14.80
N SER A 46 0.95 -5.25 -14.87
CA SER A 46 1.34 -6.40 -15.68
C SER A 46 1.56 -7.60 -14.77
N VAL A 47 0.81 -8.66 -15.00
CA VAL A 47 0.89 -9.90 -14.21
C VAL A 47 1.52 -10.99 -15.06
N SER A 48 2.71 -11.42 -14.68
CA SER A 48 3.40 -12.55 -15.29
C SER A 48 3.13 -13.82 -14.50
N ILE A 49 2.48 -14.80 -15.11
CA ILE A 49 2.08 -16.05 -14.49
C ILE A 49 2.96 -17.15 -15.03
N ARG A 50 3.74 -17.77 -14.17
CA ARG A 50 4.59 -18.91 -14.51
C ARG A 50 4.06 -20.19 -13.90
N LYS A 51 3.79 -21.18 -14.74
CA LYS A 51 3.35 -22.50 -14.30
C LYS A 51 4.54 -23.33 -13.85
N MET A 52 4.52 -23.74 -12.60
CA MET A 52 5.56 -24.59 -12.00
C MET A 52 4.98 -25.95 -11.61
N THR A 53 5.83 -26.89 -11.22
CA THR A 53 5.37 -28.20 -10.76
C THR A 53 4.69 -28.07 -9.39
N GLY A 54 3.36 -28.12 -9.37
CA GLY A 54 2.54 -28.08 -8.15
C GLY A 54 2.15 -26.70 -7.65
N PHE A 55 2.54 -25.60 -8.33
CA PHE A 55 2.14 -24.24 -8.00
C PHE A 55 2.28 -23.30 -9.21
N PHE A 56 1.70 -22.12 -9.08
CA PHE A 56 1.85 -21.01 -10.02
C PHE A 56 2.60 -19.87 -9.33
N ASP A 57 3.56 -19.31 -10.03
CA ASP A 57 4.35 -18.16 -9.60
C ASP A 57 3.84 -16.92 -10.34
N LEU A 58 3.22 -15.99 -9.59
CA LEU A 58 2.66 -14.75 -10.13
C LEU A 58 3.56 -13.58 -9.74
N GLN A 59 4.00 -12.82 -10.71
CA GLN A 59 4.77 -11.59 -10.52
C GLN A 59 3.96 -10.41 -11.05
N PHE A 60 3.77 -9.43 -10.19
CA PHE A 60 3.02 -8.21 -10.48
C PHE A 60 3.98 -7.06 -10.63
N HIS A 61 3.88 -6.35 -11.73
CA HIS A 61 4.57 -5.07 -11.94
C HIS A 61 3.51 -3.98 -12.08
N THR A 62 3.47 -3.05 -11.13
CA THR A 62 2.45 -2.00 -11.03
C THR A 62 3.10 -0.64 -11.20
N VAL A 63 2.60 0.16 -12.15
CA VAL A 63 3.09 1.52 -12.41
C VAL A 63 1.90 2.46 -12.63
N GLY A 64 1.97 3.65 -12.05
CA GLY A 64 0.96 4.70 -12.23
C GLY A 64 0.90 5.68 -11.10
N SER A 65 -0.29 6.20 -10.79
CA SER A 65 -0.50 7.10 -9.67
C SER A 65 -1.88 6.92 -9.04
N VAL A 66 -1.97 7.23 -7.76
CA VAL A 66 -3.21 7.28 -6.99
C VAL A 66 -3.37 8.65 -6.36
N THR A 67 -4.62 9.06 -6.14
CA THR A 67 -4.94 10.28 -5.42
C THR A 67 -5.16 9.95 -3.95
N ILE A 68 -4.38 10.58 -3.08
CA ILE A 68 -4.45 10.41 -1.63
C ILE A 68 -4.38 11.78 -0.93
N SER A 69 -4.81 11.85 0.31
CA SER A 69 -4.72 13.09 1.09
C SER A 69 -3.31 13.28 1.66
N CYS A 70 -2.79 14.50 1.56
CA CYS A 70 -1.49 14.86 2.13
C CYS A 70 -1.50 14.83 3.66
N ASP A 71 -0.56 14.15 4.30
CA ASP A 71 -0.45 14.06 5.78
C ASP A 71 -0.25 15.40 6.49
N ARG A 72 0.12 16.45 5.74
CA ARG A 72 0.42 17.76 6.32
C ARG A 72 -0.73 18.75 6.17
N CYS A 73 -1.34 18.84 4.99
CA CYS A 73 -2.35 19.86 4.70
C CYS A 73 -3.75 19.29 4.46
N LEU A 74 -3.87 17.96 4.37
CA LEU A 74 -5.08 17.20 4.12
C LEU A 74 -5.73 17.45 2.75
N ASP A 75 -5.10 18.24 1.89
CA ASP A 75 -5.54 18.39 0.50
C ASP A 75 -5.09 17.17 -0.31
N ASP A 76 -5.82 16.87 -1.37
CA ASP A 76 -5.51 15.76 -2.26
C ASP A 76 -4.18 15.98 -2.97
N MET A 77 -3.44 14.88 -3.14
CA MET A 77 -2.20 14.84 -3.87
C MET A 77 -2.10 13.58 -4.73
N GLU A 78 -1.40 13.69 -5.81
CA GLU A 78 -1.08 12.57 -6.66
C GLU A 78 0.20 11.89 -6.14
N GLN A 79 0.07 10.60 -5.80
CA GLN A 79 1.18 9.76 -5.33
C GLN A 79 1.57 8.79 -6.44
N PRO A 80 2.79 8.89 -6.98
CA PRO A 80 3.28 7.89 -7.93
C PRO A 80 3.48 6.54 -7.23
N ILE A 81 3.13 5.48 -7.94
CA ILE A 81 3.27 4.08 -7.53
C ILE A 81 4.14 3.38 -8.57
N GLU A 82 5.18 2.72 -8.10
CA GLU A 82 5.99 1.76 -8.86
C GLU A 82 6.35 0.64 -7.89
N ALA A 83 5.83 -0.56 -8.14
CA ALA A 83 6.00 -1.69 -7.24
C ALA A 83 6.08 -3.01 -7.99
N ASP A 84 6.93 -3.90 -7.48
CA ASP A 84 7.04 -5.29 -7.90
C ASP A 84 6.61 -6.17 -6.71
N ASN A 85 5.61 -7.02 -6.93
CA ASN A 85 5.07 -7.92 -5.93
C ASN A 85 5.03 -9.35 -6.45
N HIS A 86 4.97 -10.29 -5.54
CA HIS A 86 5.03 -11.70 -5.82
C HIS A 86 3.97 -12.46 -5.04
N LEU A 87 3.34 -13.44 -5.68
CA LEU A 87 2.33 -14.30 -5.08
C LEU A 87 2.51 -15.73 -5.58
N VAL A 88 2.53 -16.70 -4.66
CA VAL A 88 2.54 -18.12 -4.99
C VAL A 88 1.12 -18.67 -4.86
N VAL A 89 0.64 -19.32 -5.91
CA VAL A 89 -0.71 -19.88 -5.92
C VAL A 89 -0.64 -21.40 -6.08
N LYS A 90 -1.35 -22.12 -5.23
CA LYS A 90 -1.48 -23.58 -5.27
C LYS A 90 -2.93 -23.97 -5.50
N LEU A 91 -3.14 -25.11 -6.12
CA LEU A 91 -4.46 -25.74 -6.18
C LEU A 91 -4.59 -26.71 -5.00
N GLY A 92 -5.73 -26.69 -4.32
CA GLY A 92 -6.02 -27.53 -3.17
C GLY A 92 -7.50 -27.74 -2.96
N ASP A 93 -7.87 -28.42 -1.88
CA ASP A 93 -9.25 -28.80 -1.60
C ASP A 93 -10.15 -27.62 -1.18
N THR A 94 -9.56 -26.58 -0.58
CA THR A 94 -10.28 -25.39 -0.08
C THR A 94 -9.44 -24.14 -0.24
N TYR A 95 -10.11 -23.01 -0.45
CA TYR A 95 -9.46 -21.70 -0.47
C TYR A 95 -8.81 -21.39 0.87
N SER A 96 -7.55 -20.95 0.86
CA SER A 96 -6.85 -20.40 2.02
C SER A 96 -5.78 -19.42 1.60
N GLU A 97 -5.54 -18.42 2.44
CA GLU A 97 -4.45 -17.44 2.32
C GLU A 97 -3.48 -17.64 3.48
N ASP A 98 -2.19 -17.69 3.19
CA ASP A 98 -1.14 -17.86 4.17
C ASP A 98 0.12 -17.11 3.68
N ASP A 99 0.43 -15.98 4.31
CA ASP A 99 1.49 -15.04 3.93
C ASP A 99 1.54 -14.77 2.41
N ASP A 100 2.57 -15.29 1.70
CA ASP A 100 2.78 -15.12 0.26
C ASP A 100 2.17 -16.26 -0.57
N THR A 101 1.39 -17.15 0.02
CA THR A 101 0.82 -18.33 -0.64
C THR A 101 -0.69 -18.35 -0.54
N VAL A 102 -1.34 -18.41 -1.69
CA VAL A 102 -2.79 -18.58 -1.79
C VAL A 102 -3.11 -19.98 -2.31
N THR A 103 -4.06 -20.64 -1.66
CA THR A 103 -4.60 -21.92 -2.15
C THR A 103 -5.96 -21.68 -2.76
N VAL A 104 -6.13 -22.06 -4.01
CA VAL A 104 -7.39 -21.95 -4.78
C VAL A 104 -8.03 -23.33 -4.86
N ASP A 105 -9.36 -23.39 -4.76
CA ASP A 105 -10.09 -24.64 -4.92
C ASP A 105 -9.76 -25.29 -6.28
N GLU A 106 -9.27 -26.53 -6.23
CA GLU A 106 -8.87 -27.27 -7.43
C GLU A 106 -10.06 -27.50 -8.38
N ASN A 107 -11.29 -27.57 -7.88
CA ASN A 107 -12.46 -27.81 -8.72
C ASN A 107 -12.77 -26.60 -9.62
N GLU A 108 -12.66 -25.39 -9.10
CA GLU A 108 -12.89 -24.15 -9.82
C GLU A 108 -11.65 -23.71 -10.59
N GLY A 109 -10.51 -23.64 -9.94
CA GLY A 109 -9.24 -23.20 -10.53
C GLY A 109 -9.22 -21.72 -10.92
N ILE A 110 -10.16 -20.92 -10.42
CA ILE A 110 -10.30 -19.49 -10.72
C ILE A 110 -9.76 -18.68 -9.57
N LEU A 111 -8.83 -17.76 -9.86
CA LEU A 111 -8.27 -16.80 -8.93
C LEU A 111 -8.76 -15.39 -9.27
N ASP A 112 -9.35 -14.71 -8.30
CA ASP A 112 -9.64 -13.27 -8.37
C ASP A 112 -8.43 -12.48 -7.90
N LEU A 113 -7.91 -11.62 -8.76
CA LEU A 113 -6.74 -10.78 -8.48
C LEU A 113 -7.11 -9.40 -7.94
N SER A 114 -8.37 -9.00 -7.95
CA SER A 114 -8.80 -7.64 -7.65
C SER A 114 -8.29 -7.16 -6.30
N TRP A 115 -8.47 -8.01 -5.26
CA TRP A 115 -8.06 -7.68 -3.91
C TRP A 115 -6.54 -7.65 -3.74
N PHE A 116 -5.81 -8.61 -4.31
CA PHE A 116 -4.34 -8.66 -4.27
C PHE A 116 -3.71 -7.44 -4.94
N ILE A 117 -4.22 -7.06 -6.12
CA ILE A 117 -3.77 -5.86 -6.83
C ILE A 117 -3.97 -4.62 -5.95
N TYR A 118 -5.14 -4.48 -5.32
CA TYR A 118 -5.44 -3.38 -4.42
C TYR A 118 -4.50 -3.35 -3.21
N GLU A 119 -4.28 -4.47 -2.55
CA GLU A 119 -3.36 -4.58 -1.40
C GLU A 119 -1.93 -4.21 -1.78
N PHE A 120 -1.43 -4.67 -2.91
CA PHE A 120 -0.10 -4.33 -3.40
C PHE A 120 0.05 -2.83 -3.68
N ILE A 121 -0.99 -2.18 -4.22
CA ILE A 121 -1.01 -0.73 -4.39
C ILE A 121 -0.97 -0.04 -3.03
N MET A 122 -1.78 -0.48 -2.07
CA MET A 122 -1.82 0.10 -0.72
C MET A 122 -0.49 -0.04 0.01
N LEU A 123 0.18 -1.19 -0.12
CA LEU A 123 1.50 -1.43 0.47
C LEU A 123 2.61 -0.59 -0.18
N ALA A 124 2.44 -0.20 -1.45
CA ALA A 124 3.39 0.65 -2.16
C ALA A 124 3.27 2.15 -1.78
N ILE A 125 2.18 2.57 -1.15
CA ILE A 125 2.02 3.94 -0.67
C ILE A 125 2.98 4.17 0.51
N PRO A 126 3.85 5.20 0.46
CA PRO A 126 4.74 5.52 1.57
C PRO A 126 3.96 5.84 2.85
N ILE A 127 4.44 5.37 4.01
CA ILE A 127 3.83 5.67 5.32
C ILE A 127 3.67 7.17 5.55
N LYS A 128 4.58 7.99 5.02
CA LYS A 128 4.49 9.44 5.05
C LYS A 128 4.43 9.98 3.63
N HIS A 129 3.31 10.58 3.30
CA HIS A 129 3.08 11.18 2.00
C HIS A 129 2.65 12.64 2.13
N VAL A 130 3.49 13.52 1.61
CA VAL A 130 3.30 14.97 1.71
C VAL A 130 3.60 15.63 0.37
N HIS A 131 2.95 16.73 0.07
CA HIS A 131 3.27 17.53 -1.11
C HIS A 131 4.75 17.91 -1.13
N ALA A 132 5.28 18.09 -2.32
CA ALA A 132 6.62 18.66 -2.52
C ALA A 132 6.76 20.00 -1.75
N PRO A 133 7.97 20.37 -1.31
CA PRO A 133 8.21 21.60 -0.56
C PRO A 133 7.56 22.83 -1.22
N GLY A 134 6.77 23.57 -0.44
CA GLY A 134 6.04 24.76 -0.89
C GLY A 134 4.73 24.50 -1.66
N LYS A 135 4.31 23.25 -1.84
CA LYS A 135 3.06 22.90 -2.53
C LYS A 135 1.87 22.62 -1.61
N CYS A 136 2.11 22.52 -0.30
CA CYS A 136 1.03 22.38 0.67
C CYS A 136 0.15 23.64 0.73
N ASN A 137 -1.09 23.45 1.10
CA ASN A 137 -2.05 24.52 1.35
C ASN A 137 -1.46 25.53 2.34
N SER A 138 -1.38 26.80 1.91
CA SER A 138 -0.76 27.87 2.69
C SER A 138 -1.48 28.18 3.99
N ALA A 139 -2.82 28.13 3.98
CA ALA A 139 -3.63 28.40 5.16
C ALA A 139 -3.43 27.34 6.24
N MET A 140 -3.33 26.06 5.85
CA MET A 140 -3.06 24.98 6.78
C MET A 140 -1.63 25.04 7.30
N THR A 141 -0.65 25.31 6.42
CA THR A 141 0.77 25.45 6.79
C THR A 141 0.96 26.56 7.82
N GLN A 142 0.30 27.73 7.62
CA GLN A 142 0.35 28.84 8.57
C GLN A 142 -0.22 28.44 9.93
N LYS A 143 -1.37 27.78 9.98
CA LYS A 143 -1.94 27.28 11.25
C LYS A 143 -1.00 26.30 11.96
N LEU A 144 -0.36 25.41 11.24
CA LEU A 144 0.62 24.48 11.83
C LEU A 144 1.84 25.22 12.40
N GLU A 145 2.30 26.28 11.72
CA GLU A 145 3.40 27.13 12.21
C GLU A 145 2.99 27.91 13.46
N GLU A 146 1.81 28.50 13.49
CA GLU A 146 1.25 29.20 14.66
C GLU A 146 1.16 28.25 15.88
N LEU A 147 0.64 27.04 15.69
CA LEU A 147 0.53 26.04 16.75
C LEU A 147 1.90 25.48 17.20
N SER A 148 2.82 25.30 16.26
CA SER A 148 4.18 24.83 16.59
C SER A 148 5.01 25.89 17.33
N GLY A 149 4.76 27.19 17.06
CA GLY A 149 5.35 28.30 17.76
C GLY A 149 4.90 28.38 19.24
N ALA A 150 3.64 28.03 19.52
CA ALA A 150 3.13 27.98 20.89
C ALA A 150 3.82 26.89 21.76
N VAL A 151 4.30 25.81 21.12
CA VAL A 151 5.08 24.79 21.81
C VAL A 151 6.53 25.26 22.08
N ARG A 152 7.09 26.11 21.21
CA ARG A 152 8.46 26.64 21.36
C ARG A 152 8.56 27.77 22.37
N SER A 153 7.50 28.53 22.61
CA SER A 153 7.48 29.58 23.65
C SER A 153 7.53 29.01 25.09
N SER A 154 7.36 27.71 25.26
CA SER A 154 7.57 27.00 26.51
C SER A 154 9.02 26.50 26.71
N GLU A 155 9.93 26.75 25.75
CA GLU A 155 11.36 26.35 25.89
C GLU A 155 12.12 27.12 26.95
N GLU A 156 11.62 28.28 27.40
CA GLU A 156 12.21 28.99 28.57
C GLU A 156 11.86 28.32 29.92
N GLU A 157 10.80 27.49 29.98
CA GLU A 157 10.48 26.65 31.14
C GLU A 157 11.08 25.23 31.06
N ALA A 158 11.74 24.88 29.96
CA ALA A 158 12.22 23.52 29.66
C ALA A 158 13.49 23.11 30.44
N GLN A 159 13.86 23.79 31.51
CA GLN A 159 14.94 23.32 32.41
C GLN A 159 14.43 22.43 33.55
N ALA A 160 13.16 22.31 33.77
CA ALA A 160 12.61 21.37 34.75
C ALA A 160 12.25 20.04 34.06
N ILE A 161 13.17 19.09 34.08
CA ILE A 161 12.94 17.75 33.65
C ILE A 161 11.82 17.15 34.52
N ASP A 162 10.74 16.65 33.85
CA ASP A 162 9.67 15.95 34.55
C ASP A 162 10.26 14.87 35.49
N PRO A 163 9.94 14.89 36.78
CA PRO A 163 10.47 13.95 37.78
C PRO A 163 10.34 12.47 37.38
N ARG A 164 9.37 12.15 36.50
CA ARG A 164 9.20 10.80 35.99
C ARG A 164 10.34 10.33 35.08
N TRP A 165 11.04 11.27 34.44
CA TRP A 165 12.15 11.00 33.51
C TRP A 165 13.54 11.09 34.16
N GLU A 166 13.63 11.52 35.41
CA GLU A 166 14.91 11.69 36.17
C GLU A 166 15.72 10.37 36.19
N LYS A 167 15.04 9.22 36.26
CA LYS A 167 15.70 7.92 36.25
C LYS A 167 16.38 7.58 34.90
N LEU A 168 15.91 8.14 33.78
CA LEU A 168 16.51 7.93 32.46
C LEU A 168 17.80 8.71 32.25
N LEU A 169 17.99 9.86 32.93
CA LEU A 169 19.24 10.61 32.90
C LEU A 169 20.41 9.79 33.46
N LYS A 170 20.15 8.93 34.44
CA LYS A 170 21.17 8.05 35.05
C LYS A 170 21.64 6.94 34.10
N LEU A 171 20.90 6.63 33.05
CA LEU A 171 21.26 5.63 32.04
C LEU A 171 22.26 6.17 31.00
N LYS A 172 22.23 7.48 30.73
CA LYS A 172 23.08 8.11 29.73
C LYS A 172 24.56 8.24 30.17
N VAL A 173 24.83 8.19 31.47
CA VAL A 173 26.19 8.34 32.03
C VAL A 173 26.98 7.02 31.98
N LYS A 174 26.39 5.88 31.69
CA LYS A 174 27.05 4.56 31.68
C LYS A 174 27.57 4.11 30.31
N SER A 175 27.36 4.86 29.24
CA SER A 175 27.82 4.48 27.89
C SER A 175 29.11 5.15 27.42
N GLU A 176 29.73 6.00 28.26
CA GLU A 176 31.03 6.61 27.98
C GLU A 176 32.09 6.08 28.97
N LYS A 177 32.45 4.79 28.83
CA LYS A 177 33.71 4.23 29.33
C LYS A 177 34.12 3.03 28.52
#